data_a19cc8f187828d0dbe3eafca73e40ad1
#
_entry.id   a19cc8f187828d0dbe3eafca73e40ad1
#
_cell.length_a   1.000
_cell.length_b   1.000
_cell.length_c   1.000
_cell.angle_alpha   90.00
_cell.angle_beta   90.00
_cell.angle_gamma   90.00
#
_symmetry.space_group_name_H-M   'P 1'
#
loop_
_entity.id
_entity.type
_entity.pdbx_description
1 polymer ?
#
loop_
_entity_poly.entity_id
_entity_poly.type
_entity_poly.pdbx_seq_one_letter_code
_entity_poly.pdbx_strand_id
1 'polypeptide(L)'
;MNEKEYSRKDWQDHYESNDLGWDLGQIAPPFIKLWQEGKLPLGKVLVPGCGRGHEVLFLAENGFEVTAIDFSKGAVTYLEDALKERNLSCRVLHQDFFCLDNFHDGIYDLVLEQTFFCAIAPRQRKNYIENVSRILKPGGMLVGLFYQTDKEGGPPYNTTCEDIKIHFSKYFKIKQLEKTLLSAEQRKNKEWLGILEKI
;
A
#
# COMPACT_ATOMS: atom_id res chain seq x y z
N MET A 1 -11.96 -11.41 22.80
CA MET A 1 -10.50 -11.39 22.99
C MET A 1 -10.03 -10.04 22.51
N ASN A 2 -9.24 -9.29 23.30
CA ASN A 2 -8.67 -8.03 22.83
C ASN A 2 -7.64 -8.36 21.73
N GLU A 3 -7.97 -8.06 20.47
CA GLU A 3 -7.01 -8.12 19.39
C GLU A 3 -5.86 -7.15 19.70
N LYS A 4 -4.63 -7.65 19.68
CA LYS A 4 -3.46 -6.81 19.93
C LYS A 4 -3.26 -5.90 18.70
N GLU A 5 -3.69 -4.64 18.82
CA GLU A 5 -3.36 -3.64 17.79
C GLU A 5 -1.93 -3.16 18.01
N TYR A 6 -1.16 -3.08 16.91
CA TYR A 6 0.19 -2.49 16.97
C TYR A 6 0.07 -0.96 17.05
N SER A 7 0.74 -0.40 18.06
CA SER A 7 0.96 1.04 18.17
C SER A 7 2.05 1.51 17.20
N ARG A 8 2.20 2.82 17.06
CA ARG A 8 3.33 3.39 16.30
C ARG A 8 4.68 2.92 16.85
N LYS A 9 4.77 2.74 18.18
CA LYS A 9 5.98 2.25 18.82
C LYS A 9 6.27 0.80 18.43
N ASP A 10 5.27 -0.09 18.42
CA ASP A 10 5.46 -1.48 18.03
C ASP A 10 6.02 -1.58 16.60
N TRP A 11 5.47 -0.79 15.66
CA TRP A 11 5.98 -0.75 14.29
C TRP A 11 7.41 -0.21 14.21
N GLN A 12 7.72 0.86 14.96
CA GLN A 12 9.08 1.40 15.02
C GLN A 12 10.07 0.39 15.59
N ASP A 13 9.70 -0.32 16.67
CA ASP A 13 10.53 -1.35 17.31
C ASP A 13 10.86 -2.49 16.32
N HIS A 14 9.94 -2.87 15.42
CA HIS A 14 10.21 -3.83 14.35
C HIS A 14 11.30 -3.34 13.38
N TYR A 15 11.28 -2.06 12.97
CA TYR A 15 12.33 -1.51 12.11
C TYR A 15 13.68 -1.45 12.84
N GLU A 16 13.70 -1.07 14.11
CA GLU A 16 14.92 -0.99 14.92
C GLU A 16 15.55 -2.38 15.17
N SER A 17 14.72 -3.39 15.38
CA SER A 17 15.18 -4.77 15.57
C SER A 17 15.42 -5.54 14.26
N ASN A 18 15.11 -4.93 13.11
CA ASN A 18 15.15 -5.57 11.78
C ASN A 18 14.27 -6.84 11.70
N ASP A 19 13.18 -6.88 12.47
CA ASP A 19 12.16 -7.96 12.42
C ASP A 19 11.05 -7.56 11.45
N LEU A 20 11.29 -7.71 10.16
CA LEU A 20 10.45 -7.22 9.07
C LEU A 20 9.87 -8.40 8.26
N GLY A 21 9.15 -9.29 8.94
CA GLY A 21 8.57 -10.49 8.32
C GLY A 21 7.61 -10.22 7.14
N TRP A 22 7.16 -8.98 6.96
CA TRP A 22 6.33 -8.54 5.83
C TRP A 22 7.14 -8.05 4.63
N ASP A 23 8.42 -7.73 4.82
CA ASP A 23 9.31 -7.21 3.76
C ASP A 23 9.68 -8.32 2.78
N LEU A 24 9.43 -8.10 1.50
CA LEU A 24 9.77 -9.03 0.42
C LEU A 24 11.23 -8.86 -0.06
N GLY A 25 11.90 -7.79 0.34
CA GLY A 25 13.23 -7.44 -0.17
C GLY A 25 13.23 -6.97 -1.63
N GLN A 26 12.07 -6.89 -2.26
CA GLN A 26 11.86 -6.48 -3.65
C GLN A 26 10.42 -6.03 -3.88
N ILE A 27 10.17 -5.34 -4.99
CA ILE A 27 8.81 -5.05 -5.45
C ILE A 27 8.00 -6.34 -5.64
N ALA A 28 6.72 -6.28 -5.29
CA ALA A 28 5.83 -7.41 -5.50
C ALA A 28 5.65 -7.73 -7.00
N PRO A 29 5.89 -8.98 -7.45
CA PRO A 29 5.90 -9.33 -8.86
C PRO A 29 4.62 -8.98 -9.66
N PRO A 30 3.41 -9.02 -9.07
CA PRO A 30 2.20 -8.60 -9.78
C PRO A 30 2.26 -7.15 -10.28
N PHE A 31 2.89 -6.23 -9.55
CA PHE A 31 3.00 -4.83 -9.98
C PHE A 31 3.95 -4.66 -11.17
N ILE A 32 5.02 -5.44 -11.23
CA ILE A 32 5.92 -5.47 -12.40
C ILE A 32 5.14 -5.88 -13.65
N LYS A 33 4.32 -6.92 -13.54
CA LYS A 33 3.49 -7.38 -14.65
C LYS A 33 2.47 -6.32 -15.08
N LEU A 34 1.77 -5.71 -14.13
CA LEU A 34 0.81 -4.64 -14.46
C LEU A 34 1.49 -3.46 -15.16
N TRP A 35 2.69 -3.10 -14.74
CA TRP A 35 3.49 -2.06 -15.42
C TRP A 35 3.85 -2.47 -16.85
N GLN A 36 4.37 -3.67 -17.06
CA GLN A 36 4.72 -4.20 -18.38
C GLN A 36 3.51 -4.28 -19.33
N GLU A 37 2.32 -4.51 -18.80
CA GLU A 37 1.05 -4.55 -19.54
C GLU A 37 0.42 -3.17 -19.74
N GLY A 38 1.05 -2.08 -19.26
CA GLY A 38 0.52 -0.72 -19.36
C GLY A 38 -0.75 -0.48 -18.53
N LYS A 39 -0.96 -1.27 -17.48
CA LYS A 39 -2.14 -1.20 -16.61
C LYS A 39 -1.97 -0.29 -15.38
N LEU A 40 -0.78 0.24 -15.14
CA LEU A 40 -0.55 1.25 -14.12
C LEU A 40 -0.57 2.64 -14.79
N PRO A 41 -1.50 3.53 -14.46
CA PRO A 41 -1.57 4.86 -15.04
C PRO A 41 -0.34 5.68 -14.61
N LEU A 42 0.46 6.09 -15.57
CA LEU A 42 1.60 6.98 -15.32
C LEU A 42 1.10 8.33 -14.82
N GLY A 43 1.75 8.87 -13.79
CA GLY A 43 1.37 10.15 -13.19
C GLY A 43 1.76 10.25 -11.73
N LYS A 44 0.95 10.96 -10.96
CA LYS A 44 1.15 11.11 -9.52
C LYS A 44 0.66 9.88 -8.78
N VAL A 45 1.56 9.23 -8.03
CA VAL A 45 1.23 8.04 -7.25
C VAL A 45 1.53 8.26 -5.76
N LEU A 46 0.63 7.77 -4.90
CA LEU A 46 0.88 7.69 -3.47
C LEU A 46 1.02 6.21 -3.06
N VAL A 47 2.04 5.93 -2.22
CA VAL A 47 2.29 4.62 -1.61
C VAL A 47 2.13 4.75 -0.10
N PRO A 48 0.99 4.30 0.49
CA PRO A 48 0.75 4.38 1.92
C PRO A 48 1.45 3.26 2.67
N GLY A 49 2.01 3.57 3.86
CA GLY A 49 2.76 2.60 4.66
C GLY A 49 3.91 2.00 3.85
N CYS A 50 4.71 2.88 3.22
CA CYS A 50 5.66 2.48 2.18
C CYS A 50 6.79 1.57 2.67
N GLY A 51 7.02 1.46 3.98
CA GLY A 51 8.07 0.62 4.54
C GLY A 51 9.45 0.94 3.95
N ARG A 52 10.17 -0.09 3.56
CA ARG A 52 11.47 0.05 2.88
C ARG A 52 11.38 0.55 1.44
N GLY A 53 10.16 0.71 0.91
CA GLY A 53 9.90 1.41 -0.34
C GLY A 53 10.30 0.69 -1.61
N HIS A 54 10.25 -0.64 -1.67
CA HIS A 54 10.56 -1.38 -2.89
C HIS A 54 9.67 -0.97 -4.07
N GLU A 55 8.38 -0.77 -3.82
CA GLU A 55 7.41 -0.24 -4.78
C GLU A 55 7.74 1.21 -5.16
N VAL A 56 8.13 2.03 -4.18
CA VAL A 56 8.51 3.45 -4.38
C VAL A 56 9.70 3.58 -5.32
N LEU A 57 10.75 2.81 -5.04
CA LEU A 57 11.97 2.79 -5.86
C LEU A 57 11.65 2.39 -7.31
N PHE A 58 10.89 1.31 -7.48
CA PHE A 58 10.48 0.85 -8.81
C PHE A 58 9.65 1.90 -9.56
N LEU A 59 8.66 2.52 -8.90
CA LEU A 59 7.83 3.54 -9.52
C LEU A 59 8.65 4.77 -9.92
N ALA A 60 9.57 5.23 -9.05
CA ALA A 60 10.44 6.36 -9.34
C ALA A 60 11.39 6.07 -10.51
N GLU A 61 11.96 4.85 -10.59
CA GLU A 61 12.79 4.38 -11.71
C GLU A 61 12.02 4.37 -13.04
N ASN A 62 10.70 4.18 -12.99
CA ASN A 62 9.83 4.11 -14.16
C ASN A 62 9.07 5.40 -14.45
N GLY A 63 9.50 6.53 -13.88
CA GLY A 63 9.03 7.88 -14.25
C GLY A 63 7.73 8.34 -13.60
N PHE A 64 7.27 7.69 -12.55
CA PHE A 64 6.15 8.18 -11.74
C PHE A 64 6.56 9.35 -10.84
N GLU A 65 5.65 10.29 -10.61
CA GLU A 65 5.79 11.31 -9.56
C GLU A 65 5.33 10.71 -8.21
N VAL A 66 6.29 10.16 -7.45
CA VAL A 66 5.98 9.35 -6.28
C VAL A 66 5.91 10.19 -5.00
N THR A 67 4.84 9.97 -4.23
CA THR A 67 4.74 10.36 -2.82
C THR A 67 4.67 9.08 -1.97
N ALA A 68 5.67 8.87 -1.13
CA ALA A 68 5.72 7.79 -0.16
C ALA A 68 5.36 8.30 1.23
N ILE A 69 4.58 7.55 2.00
CA ILE A 69 4.21 7.96 3.36
C ILE A 69 4.36 6.78 4.32
N ASP A 70 5.08 7.02 5.42
CA ASP A 70 5.15 6.11 6.55
C ASP A 70 5.32 6.90 7.84
N PHE A 71 4.75 6.41 8.94
CA PHE A 71 4.93 7.05 10.24
C PHE A 71 6.17 6.54 10.99
N SER A 72 6.77 5.43 10.56
CA SER A 72 7.99 4.88 11.16
C SER A 72 9.22 5.61 10.64
N LYS A 73 10.00 6.18 11.57
CA LYS A 73 11.27 6.82 11.22
C LYS A 73 12.25 5.84 10.59
N GLY A 74 12.26 4.58 11.05
CA GLY A 74 13.13 3.56 10.49
C GLY A 74 12.83 3.27 9.02
N ALA A 75 11.54 3.19 8.64
CA ALA A 75 11.11 3.05 7.27
C ALA A 75 11.54 4.23 6.40
N VAL A 76 11.21 5.45 6.86
CA VAL A 76 11.52 6.69 6.13
C VAL A 76 13.01 6.85 5.89
N THR A 77 13.84 6.71 6.94
CA THR A 77 15.30 6.85 6.81
C THR A 77 15.88 5.83 5.83
N TYR A 78 15.45 4.57 5.90
CA TYR A 78 15.90 3.54 4.97
C TYR A 78 15.57 3.90 3.51
N LEU A 79 14.33 4.35 3.26
CA LEU A 79 13.89 4.74 1.93
C LEU A 79 14.64 5.98 1.40
N GLU A 80 14.84 7.01 2.24
CA GLU A 80 15.60 8.21 1.87
C GLU A 80 17.04 7.88 1.46
N ASP A 81 17.71 6.99 2.22
CA ASP A 81 19.05 6.53 1.90
C ASP A 81 19.08 5.75 0.58
N ALA A 82 18.12 4.84 0.35
CA ALA A 82 18.02 4.06 -0.88
C ALA A 82 17.73 4.94 -2.11
N LEU A 83 16.90 5.98 -1.97
CA LEU A 83 16.63 6.95 -3.03
C LEU A 83 17.90 7.74 -3.39
N LYS A 84 18.64 8.18 -2.38
CA LYS A 84 19.90 8.90 -2.56
C LYS A 84 20.95 8.05 -3.27
N GLU A 85 21.14 6.81 -2.84
CA GLU A 85 22.08 5.87 -3.46
C GLU A 85 21.77 5.63 -4.94
N ARG A 86 20.48 5.59 -5.32
CA ARG A 86 20.02 5.38 -6.69
C ARG A 86 19.87 6.67 -7.50
N ASN A 87 20.11 7.84 -6.89
CA ASN A 87 19.87 9.16 -7.49
C ASN A 87 18.43 9.31 -8.03
N LEU A 88 17.45 8.85 -7.23
CA LEU A 88 16.02 8.91 -7.54
C LEU A 88 15.35 10.05 -6.77
N SER A 89 14.31 10.65 -7.36
CA SER A 89 13.48 11.68 -6.73
C SER A 89 12.14 11.11 -6.30
N CYS A 90 11.79 11.36 -5.03
CA CYS A 90 10.52 10.99 -4.44
C CYS A 90 10.19 11.95 -3.29
N ARG A 91 8.91 12.27 -3.10
CA ARG A 91 8.46 12.99 -1.90
C ARG A 91 8.21 11.98 -0.78
N VAL A 92 9.08 11.94 0.21
CA VAL A 92 8.91 11.06 1.38
C VAL A 92 8.30 11.87 2.53
N LEU A 93 7.19 11.36 3.09
CA LEU A 93 6.46 11.97 4.20
C LEU A 93 6.60 11.10 5.45
N HIS A 94 7.32 11.60 6.46
CA HIS A 94 7.35 11.00 7.79
C HIS A 94 6.08 11.39 8.55
N GLN A 95 4.96 10.74 8.25
CA GLN A 95 3.63 11.12 8.73
C GLN A 95 2.68 9.92 8.76
N ASP A 96 1.65 10.01 9.61
CA ASP A 96 0.54 9.08 9.58
C ASP A 96 -0.35 9.32 8.35
N PHE A 97 -0.62 8.27 7.58
CA PHE A 97 -1.52 8.33 6.43
C PHE A 97 -2.91 8.88 6.79
N PHE A 98 -3.39 8.60 7.98
CA PHE A 98 -4.70 9.09 8.45
C PHE A 98 -4.71 10.58 8.79
N CYS A 99 -3.55 11.21 8.85
CA CYS A 99 -3.37 12.65 9.12
C CYS A 99 -3.02 13.45 7.86
N LEU A 100 -3.18 12.89 6.66
CA LEU A 100 -3.00 13.63 5.41
C LEU A 100 -3.98 14.81 5.34
N ASP A 101 -3.45 15.99 5.07
CA ASP A 101 -4.21 17.23 4.91
C ASP A 101 -4.90 17.32 3.54
N ASN A 102 -5.67 18.39 3.33
CA ASN A 102 -6.43 18.65 2.12
C ASN A 102 -5.57 19.03 0.89
N PHE A 103 -4.28 19.32 1.06
CA PHE A 103 -3.37 19.54 -0.07
C PHE A 103 -3.18 18.27 -0.92
N HIS A 104 -3.57 17.12 -0.38
CA HIS A 104 -3.53 15.84 -1.06
C HIS A 104 -4.84 15.49 -1.77
N ASP A 105 -5.90 16.31 -1.64
CA ASP A 105 -7.23 15.99 -2.18
C ASP A 105 -7.26 16.00 -3.70
N GLY A 106 -7.69 14.90 -4.30
CA GLY A 106 -7.94 14.80 -5.73
C GLY A 106 -6.72 15.03 -6.63
N ILE A 107 -5.51 14.76 -6.15
CA ILE A 107 -4.29 15.04 -6.94
C ILE A 107 -3.60 13.78 -7.47
N TYR A 108 -3.90 12.58 -6.94
CA TYR A 108 -3.24 11.35 -7.34
C TYR A 108 -3.98 10.62 -8.46
N ASP A 109 -3.24 10.13 -9.43
CA ASP A 109 -3.73 9.26 -10.50
C ASP A 109 -3.82 7.80 -10.02
N LEU A 110 -2.93 7.45 -9.09
CA LEU A 110 -2.78 6.09 -8.56
C LEU A 110 -2.50 6.10 -7.05
N VAL A 111 -3.10 5.19 -6.33
CA VAL A 111 -2.63 4.71 -5.03
C VAL A 111 -2.17 3.26 -5.21
N LEU A 112 -0.92 2.96 -4.85
CA LEU A 112 -0.39 1.60 -4.90
C LEU A 112 -0.33 1.02 -3.49
N GLU A 113 -1.13 -0.03 -3.25
CA GLU A 113 -1.34 -0.66 -1.94
C GLU A 113 -0.60 -1.99 -1.86
N GLN A 114 0.29 -2.12 -0.88
CA GLN A 114 0.95 -3.38 -0.58
C GLN A 114 1.16 -3.54 0.93
N THR A 115 0.46 -4.49 1.53
CA THR A 115 0.53 -4.84 2.97
C THR A 115 0.11 -3.77 3.99
N PHE A 116 -0.33 -2.59 3.59
CA PHE A 116 -0.80 -1.58 4.53
C PHE A 116 -2.24 -1.85 5.01
N PHE A 117 -3.16 -2.23 4.09
CA PHE A 117 -4.56 -2.52 4.45
C PHE A 117 -4.71 -3.69 5.43
N CYS A 118 -3.84 -4.69 5.35
CA CYS A 118 -3.82 -5.79 6.32
C CYS A 118 -3.07 -5.46 7.61
N ALA A 119 -2.27 -4.38 7.62
CA ALA A 119 -1.54 -3.94 8.80
C ALA A 119 -2.38 -3.04 9.73
N ILE A 120 -3.37 -2.33 9.18
CA ILE A 120 -4.27 -1.47 9.97
C ILE A 120 -5.40 -2.26 10.61
N ALA A 121 -5.80 -1.84 11.81
CA ALA A 121 -6.90 -2.48 12.53
C ALA A 121 -8.21 -2.42 11.72
N PRO A 122 -9.07 -3.45 11.75
CA PRO A 122 -10.32 -3.49 10.99
C PRO A 122 -11.22 -2.26 11.18
N ARG A 123 -11.23 -1.66 12.37
CA ARG A 123 -11.97 -0.42 12.66
C ARG A 123 -11.45 0.81 11.88
N GLN A 124 -10.22 0.78 11.40
CA GLN A 124 -9.60 1.86 10.61
C GLN A 124 -9.83 1.71 9.09
N ARG A 125 -10.28 0.56 8.63
CA ARG A 125 -10.45 0.26 7.20
C ARG A 125 -11.40 1.21 6.49
N LYS A 126 -12.49 1.62 7.15
CA LYS A 126 -13.40 2.63 6.61
C LYS A 126 -12.67 3.95 6.36
N ASN A 127 -11.94 4.45 7.34
CA ASN A 127 -11.19 5.70 7.22
C ASN A 127 -10.10 5.60 6.14
N TYR A 128 -9.44 4.44 6.02
CA TYR A 128 -8.49 4.19 4.94
C TYR A 128 -9.14 4.37 3.57
N ILE A 129 -10.28 3.73 3.33
CA ILE A 129 -10.98 3.77 2.04
C ILE A 129 -11.48 5.18 1.73
N GLU A 130 -12.01 5.89 2.72
CA GLU A 130 -12.43 7.28 2.59
C GLU A 130 -11.25 8.19 2.24
N ASN A 131 -10.10 8.04 2.90
CA ASN A 131 -8.90 8.79 2.58
C ASN A 131 -8.36 8.46 1.18
N VAL A 132 -8.27 7.19 0.80
CA VAL A 132 -7.84 6.80 -0.55
C VAL A 132 -8.76 7.39 -1.60
N SER A 133 -10.08 7.30 -1.40
CA SER A 133 -11.04 7.93 -2.32
C SER A 133 -10.89 9.45 -2.37
N ARG A 134 -10.66 10.11 -1.24
CA ARG A 134 -10.50 11.56 -1.16
C ARG A 134 -9.28 12.05 -1.96
N ILE A 135 -8.14 11.40 -1.80
CA ILE A 135 -6.88 11.82 -2.42
C ILE A 135 -6.77 11.49 -3.91
N LEU A 136 -7.48 10.48 -4.39
CA LEU A 136 -7.50 10.14 -5.82
C LEU A 136 -8.31 11.17 -6.62
N LYS A 137 -7.85 11.46 -7.85
CA LYS A 137 -8.65 12.16 -8.86
C LYS A 137 -9.93 11.40 -9.19
N PRO A 138 -10.98 12.05 -9.72
CA PRO A 138 -12.07 11.32 -10.37
C PRO A 138 -11.51 10.37 -11.44
N GLY A 139 -11.92 9.09 -11.41
CA GLY A 139 -11.36 8.05 -12.28
C GLY A 139 -9.95 7.59 -11.94
N GLY A 140 -9.33 8.14 -10.89
CA GLY A 140 -8.05 7.65 -10.38
C GLY A 140 -8.17 6.23 -9.81
N MET A 141 -7.05 5.52 -9.74
CA MET A 141 -7.05 4.09 -9.46
C MET A 141 -6.40 3.75 -8.11
N LEU A 142 -7.03 2.83 -7.39
CA LEU A 142 -6.39 2.06 -6.34
C LEU A 142 -6.00 0.69 -6.91
N VAL A 143 -4.71 0.40 -6.93
CA VAL A 143 -4.19 -0.92 -7.31
C VAL A 143 -3.53 -1.53 -6.08
N GLY A 144 -3.98 -2.71 -5.67
CA GLY A 144 -3.54 -3.28 -4.40
C GLY A 144 -3.42 -4.79 -4.39
N LEU A 145 -2.54 -5.27 -3.51
CA LEU A 145 -2.41 -6.67 -3.13
C LEU A 145 -2.95 -6.84 -1.71
N PHE A 146 -4.19 -7.33 -1.61
CA PHE A 146 -4.86 -7.54 -0.34
C PHE A 146 -4.58 -8.93 0.21
N TYR A 147 -4.08 -8.99 1.44
CA TYR A 147 -3.56 -10.24 2.01
C TYR A 147 -4.64 -11.00 2.78
N GLN A 148 -4.88 -12.25 2.35
CA GLN A 148 -5.76 -13.20 3.02
C GLN A 148 -4.94 -14.15 3.90
N THR A 149 -5.09 -14.00 5.22
CA THR A 149 -4.33 -14.82 6.19
C THR A 149 -5.00 -16.14 6.51
N ASP A 150 -6.33 -16.20 6.38
CA ASP A 150 -7.20 -17.29 6.87
C ASP A 150 -7.06 -17.54 8.39
N LYS A 151 -6.63 -16.52 9.15
CA LYS A 151 -6.44 -16.54 10.59
C LYS A 151 -7.23 -15.41 11.25
N GLU A 152 -7.62 -15.63 12.49
CA GLU A 152 -8.17 -14.57 13.34
C GLU A 152 -7.04 -13.70 13.91
N GLY A 153 -7.40 -12.46 14.23
CA GLY A 153 -6.45 -11.47 14.78
C GLY A 153 -5.53 -10.84 13.72
N GLY A 154 -4.51 -10.17 14.19
CA GLY A 154 -3.53 -9.45 13.36
C GLY A 154 -2.64 -8.53 14.18
N PRO A 155 -1.79 -7.69 13.54
CA PRO A 155 -1.49 -7.71 12.10
C PRO A 155 -0.66 -8.94 11.66
N PRO A 156 -0.78 -9.42 10.43
CA PRO A 156 -1.69 -8.96 9.38
C PRO A 156 -3.13 -9.42 9.64
N TYR A 157 -4.11 -8.51 9.48
CA TYR A 157 -5.53 -8.84 9.59
C TYR A 157 -6.06 -9.43 8.29
N ASN A 158 -6.87 -10.49 8.41
CA ASN A 158 -7.44 -11.17 7.25
C ASN A 158 -8.24 -10.24 6.34
N THR A 159 -8.14 -10.45 5.03
CA THR A 159 -8.90 -9.70 4.02
C THR A 159 -9.37 -10.66 2.93
N THR A 160 -10.66 -10.93 2.90
CA THR A 160 -11.28 -11.80 1.88
C THR A 160 -11.73 -11.01 0.65
N CYS A 161 -12.07 -11.71 -0.43
CA CYS A 161 -12.68 -11.11 -1.62
C CYS A 161 -13.99 -10.39 -1.28
N GLU A 162 -14.79 -10.97 -0.39
CA GLU A 162 -16.05 -10.41 0.08
C GLU A 162 -15.83 -9.12 0.87
N ASP A 163 -14.83 -9.08 1.75
CA ASP A 163 -14.46 -7.88 2.49
C ASP A 163 -14.10 -6.73 1.53
N ILE A 164 -13.30 -7.03 0.50
CA ILE A 164 -12.93 -6.02 -0.50
C ILE A 164 -14.16 -5.49 -1.21
N LYS A 165 -15.07 -6.36 -1.68
CA LYS A 165 -16.29 -5.95 -2.35
C LYS A 165 -17.18 -5.09 -1.44
N ILE A 166 -17.43 -5.53 -0.21
CA ILE A 166 -18.29 -4.83 0.74
C ILE A 166 -17.73 -3.45 1.08
N HIS A 167 -16.43 -3.38 1.38
CA HIS A 167 -15.84 -2.15 1.86
C HIS A 167 -15.60 -1.11 0.77
N PHE A 168 -15.19 -1.54 -0.44
CA PHE A 168 -14.75 -0.61 -1.48
C PHE A 168 -15.84 -0.21 -2.47
N SER A 169 -16.92 -1.01 -2.68
CA SER A 169 -17.93 -0.74 -3.72
C SER A 169 -18.69 0.57 -3.56
N LYS A 170 -18.68 1.16 -2.38
CA LYS A 170 -19.33 2.48 -2.15
C LYS A 170 -18.55 3.63 -2.83
N TYR A 171 -17.25 3.50 -2.96
CA TYR A 171 -16.35 4.56 -3.43
C TYR A 171 -15.65 4.21 -4.73
N PHE A 172 -15.65 2.93 -5.09
CA PHE A 172 -14.88 2.41 -6.21
C PHE A 172 -15.67 1.44 -7.07
N LYS A 173 -15.48 1.55 -8.38
CA LYS A 173 -15.84 0.51 -9.33
C LYS A 173 -14.72 -0.53 -9.41
N ILE A 174 -15.01 -1.76 -9.02
CA ILE A 174 -14.05 -2.85 -9.09
C ILE A 174 -13.89 -3.29 -10.55
N LYS A 175 -12.73 -3.01 -11.15
CA LYS A 175 -12.40 -3.38 -12.54
C LYS A 175 -11.86 -4.78 -12.64
N GLN A 176 -11.06 -5.19 -11.64
CA GLN A 176 -10.46 -6.51 -11.52
C GLN A 176 -10.32 -6.87 -10.03
N LEU A 177 -10.64 -8.09 -9.67
CA LEU A 177 -10.41 -8.64 -8.33
C LEU A 177 -10.26 -10.15 -8.45
N GLU A 178 -9.04 -10.63 -8.33
CA GLU A 178 -8.71 -12.05 -8.48
C GLU A 178 -7.53 -12.46 -7.60
N LYS A 179 -7.44 -13.74 -7.25
CA LYS A 179 -6.22 -14.26 -6.62
C LYS A 179 -5.08 -14.25 -7.64
N THR A 180 -3.99 -13.55 -7.29
CA THR A 180 -2.83 -13.54 -8.17
C THR A 180 -2.02 -14.82 -8.05
N LEU A 181 -1.55 -15.33 -9.18
CA LEU A 181 -0.63 -16.46 -9.26
C LEU A 181 0.85 -16.03 -9.22
N LEU A 182 1.10 -14.71 -9.21
CA LEU A 182 2.44 -14.14 -9.28
C LEU A 182 2.96 -13.66 -7.92
N SER A 183 2.26 -13.99 -6.83
CA SER A 183 2.74 -13.67 -5.48
C SER A 183 4.15 -14.20 -5.25
N ALA A 184 4.94 -13.48 -4.45
CA ALA A 184 6.16 -14.02 -3.87
C ALA A 184 5.87 -15.35 -3.16
N GLU A 185 6.82 -16.29 -3.16
CA GLU A 185 6.59 -17.68 -2.70
C GLU A 185 5.98 -17.73 -1.28
N GLN A 186 6.43 -16.86 -0.36
CA GLN A 186 5.90 -16.76 1.01
C GLN A 186 4.45 -16.27 1.09
N ARG A 187 3.90 -15.70 0.00
CA ARG A 187 2.53 -15.16 -0.10
C ARG A 187 1.66 -15.89 -1.10
N LYS A 188 2.16 -16.98 -1.66
CA LYS A 188 1.48 -17.78 -2.67
C LYS A 188 0.06 -18.16 -2.25
N ASN A 189 -0.90 -17.93 -3.16
CA ASN A 189 -2.34 -18.17 -2.95
C ASN A 189 -3.00 -17.31 -1.83
N LYS A 190 -2.31 -16.30 -1.29
CA LYS A 190 -2.80 -15.47 -0.19
C LYS A 190 -3.08 -14.02 -0.58
N GLU A 191 -2.85 -13.63 -1.82
CA GLU A 191 -3.04 -12.26 -2.25
C GLU A 191 -4.15 -12.12 -3.29
N TRP A 192 -5.04 -11.16 -3.05
CA TRP A 192 -6.02 -10.69 -4.01
C TRP A 192 -5.48 -9.45 -4.71
N LEU A 193 -5.28 -9.55 -6.03
CA LEU A 193 -4.97 -8.39 -6.86
C LEU A 193 -6.28 -7.66 -7.15
N GLY A 194 -6.37 -6.42 -6.68
CA GLY A 194 -7.47 -5.51 -6.92
C GLY A 194 -7.07 -4.33 -7.80
N ILE A 195 -7.87 -4.05 -8.83
CA ILE A 195 -7.80 -2.82 -9.63
C ILE A 195 -9.16 -2.14 -9.50
N LEU A 196 -9.17 -1.02 -8.78
CA LEU A 196 -10.37 -0.30 -8.38
C LEU A 196 -10.29 1.14 -8.88
N GLU A 197 -11.32 1.59 -9.61
CA GLU A 197 -11.42 2.94 -10.15
C GLU A 197 -12.33 3.78 -9.26
N LYS A 198 -11.89 4.97 -8.84
CA LYS A 198 -12.73 5.90 -8.07
C LYS A 198 -13.94 6.34 -8.88
N ILE A 199 -15.13 6.26 -8.26
CA ILE A 199 -16.42 6.70 -8.82
C ILE A 199 -16.52 8.22 -8.78
#